data_b25c90761980ac8fa814c6041f3979e0
#
_entry.id   b25c90761980ac8fa814c6041f3979e0
#
_cell.length_a   1.000
_cell.length_b   1.000
_cell.length_c   1.000
_cell.angle_alpha   90.00
_cell.angle_beta   90.00
_cell.angle_gamma   90.00
#
_symmetry.space_group_name_H-M   'P 1'
#
loop_
_entity.id
_entity.type
_entity.pdbx_description
1 polymer ?
#
loop_
_entity_poly.entity_id
_entity_poly.type
_entity_poly.pdbx_seq_one_letter_code
_entity_poly.pdbx_strand_id
1 'polypeptide(L)'
;MINLFNIGFTRKTAKEFFGIIKANKIDCLVDVRLNPNGQLSRFAFEQDLPYFLSELANGCKYKHRVDLAPTKELLKEVRDKSCPMSKDYKLFEAAYRKQLETKSNISNFVEEFGKYKDVVLLCSEPTNEKCHRRVLSEMLLEKFGNDIKFGGNL
;
A
#
# COMPACT_ATOMS: atom_id res chain seq x y z
N MET A 1 -0.97 -13.70 -13.59
CA MET A 1 -0.79 -13.69 -12.12
C MET A 1 -0.05 -12.43 -11.69
N ILE A 2 -0.55 -11.76 -10.68
CA ILE A 2 0.06 -10.55 -10.12
C ILE A 2 1.05 -10.96 -9.03
N ASN A 3 2.29 -10.49 -9.13
CA ASN A 3 3.22 -10.54 -8.01
C ASN A 3 2.99 -9.28 -7.16
N LEU A 4 2.53 -9.45 -5.94
CA LEU A 4 2.17 -8.33 -5.05
C LEU A 4 3.29 -8.08 -4.04
N PHE A 5 3.70 -6.83 -3.95
CA PHE A 5 4.73 -6.38 -3.04
C PHE A 5 4.19 -5.28 -2.12
N ASN A 6 4.86 -5.06 -1.02
CA ASN A 6 4.60 -3.94 -0.11
C ASN A 6 5.85 -3.05 0.00
N ILE A 7 5.66 -1.73 0.06
CA ILE A 7 6.74 -0.77 0.28
C ILE A 7 6.25 0.38 1.15
N GLY A 8 7.14 0.91 1.99
CA GLY A 8 6.94 2.17 2.71
C GLY A 8 8.01 3.17 2.30
N PHE A 9 7.76 4.46 2.47
CA PHE A 9 8.73 5.49 2.13
C PHE A 9 9.46 6.07 3.35
N THR A 10 8.92 5.91 4.56
CA THR A 10 9.51 6.44 5.79
C THR A 10 10.91 5.83 5.99
N ARG A 11 11.87 6.66 6.38
CA ARG A 11 13.28 6.29 6.56
C ARG A 11 14.00 5.85 5.29
N LYS A 12 13.45 6.17 4.13
CA LYS A 12 14.11 5.97 2.84
C LYS A 12 14.42 7.31 2.20
N THR A 13 15.57 7.42 1.55
CA THR A 13 15.85 8.53 0.65
C THR A 13 15.08 8.34 -0.66
N ALA A 14 14.92 9.38 -1.44
CA ALA A 14 14.33 9.26 -2.78
C ALA A 14 15.11 8.26 -3.64
N LYS A 15 16.43 8.30 -3.58
CA LYS A 15 17.31 7.37 -4.31
C LYS A 15 17.04 5.92 -3.92
N GLU A 16 16.91 5.64 -2.63
CA GLU A 16 16.62 4.29 -2.13
C GLU A 16 15.22 3.84 -2.57
N PHE A 17 14.21 4.69 -2.38
CA PHE A 17 12.82 4.36 -2.69
C PHE A 17 12.62 4.05 -4.18
N PHE A 18 13.03 4.97 -5.05
CA PHE A 18 12.87 4.77 -6.50
C PHE A 18 13.82 3.69 -7.04
N GLY A 19 15.01 3.56 -6.44
CA GLY A 19 15.94 2.50 -6.77
C GLY A 19 15.39 1.12 -6.50
N ILE A 20 14.70 0.93 -5.39
CA ILE A 20 14.05 -0.34 -5.03
C ILE A 20 12.95 -0.68 -6.05
N ILE A 21 12.11 0.28 -6.40
CA ILE A 21 11.03 0.08 -7.36
C ILE A 21 11.58 -0.28 -8.73
N LYS A 22 12.62 0.42 -9.17
CA LYS A 22 13.30 0.15 -10.45
C LYS A 22 13.95 -1.22 -10.47
N ALA A 23 14.71 -1.56 -9.41
CA ALA A 23 15.42 -2.84 -9.32
C ALA A 23 14.48 -4.04 -9.33
N ASN A 24 13.30 -3.90 -8.74
CA ASN A 24 12.28 -4.95 -8.70
C ASN A 24 11.34 -4.93 -9.92
N LYS A 25 11.58 -4.04 -10.86
CA LYS A 25 10.83 -3.94 -12.12
C LYS A 25 9.31 -3.82 -11.90
N ILE A 26 8.93 -3.01 -10.91
CA ILE A 26 7.52 -2.81 -10.57
C ILE A 26 6.79 -2.10 -11.71
N ASP A 27 5.69 -2.67 -12.16
CA ASP A 27 4.87 -2.12 -13.25
C ASP A 27 3.91 -1.04 -12.77
N CYS A 28 3.33 -1.23 -11.58
CA CYS A 28 2.35 -0.32 -11.03
C CYS A 28 2.50 -0.18 -9.51
N LEU A 29 2.49 1.06 -9.04
CA LEU A 29 2.43 1.39 -7.62
C LEU A 29 1.00 1.79 -7.28
N VAL A 30 0.38 1.04 -6.38
CA VAL A 30 -0.95 1.32 -5.86
C VAL A 30 -0.81 2.01 -4.52
N ASP A 31 -1.19 3.28 -4.47
CA ASP A 31 -1.10 4.10 -3.27
C ASP A 31 -2.35 3.88 -2.42
N VAL A 32 -2.16 3.26 -1.26
CA VAL A 32 -3.25 2.95 -0.32
C VAL A 32 -3.23 3.86 0.90
N ARG A 33 -2.66 5.05 0.76
CA ARG A 33 -2.68 6.07 1.82
C ARG A 33 -3.98 6.85 1.76
N LEU A 34 -4.51 7.20 2.93
CA LEU A 34 -5.69 8.06 3.01
C LEU A 34 -5.38 9.46 2.49
N ASN A 35 -4.23 10.00 2.89
CA ASN A 35 -3.77 11.32 2.45
C ASN A 35 -2.35 11.22 1.88
N PRO A 36 -2.20 11.10 0.55
CA PRO A 36 -0.88 10.98 -0.09
C PRO A 36 -0.08 12.29 -0.10
N ASN A 37 -0.65 13.38 0.37
CA ASN A 37 0.02 14.67 0.50
C ASN A 37 0.48 14.94 1.93
N GLY A 38 0.61 13.91 2.75
CA GLY A 38 1.17 14.02 4.10
C GLY A 38 2.63 14.48 4.07
N GLN A 39 3.10 15.07 5.17
CA GLN A 39 4.30 15.91 5.19
C GLN A 39 5.63 15.19 5.39
N LEU A 40 5.64 13.87 5.51
CA LEU A 40 6.85 13.14 5.90
C LEU A 40 7.90 13.00 4.79
N SER A 41 7.49 12.96 3.55
CA SER A 41 8.43 12.86 2.41
C SER A 41 7.83 13.46 1.15
N ARG A 42 8.42 14.56 0.69
CA ARG A 42 7.91 15.29 -0.48
C ARG A 42 7.99 14.48 -1.77
N PHE A 43 8.99 13.61 -1.91
CA PHE A 43 9.10 12.78 -3.12
C PHE A 43 7.94 11.80 -3.28
N ALA A 44 7.18 11.53 -2.22
CA ALA A 44 6.02 10.63 -2.23
C ALA A 44 4.68 11.38 -2.28
N PHE A 45 4.66 12.68 -2.58
CA PHE A 45 3.43 13.43 -2.77
C PHE A 45 2.70 12.97 -4.04
N GLU A 46 1.39 12.87 -3.96
CA GLU A 46 0.55 12.40 -5.07
C GLU A 46 0.80 13.16 -6.37
N GLN A 47 0.96 14.47 -6.30
CA GLN A 47 1.16 15.30 -7.50
C GLN A 47 2.50 15.07 -8.20
N ASP A 48 3.52 14.66 -7.45
CA ASP A 48 4.88 14.49 -7.97
C ASP A 48 5.25 13.03 -8.23
N LEU A 49 4.64 12.13 -7.48
CA LEU A 49 4.99 10.70 -7.50
C LEU A 49 4.85 10.06 -8.89
N PRO A 50 3.77 10.31 -9.67
CA PRO A 50 3.67 9.75 -11.02
C PRO A 50 4.83 10.17 -11.93
N TYR A 51 5.26 11.42 -11.85
CA TYR A 51 6.40 11.92 -12.62
C TYR A 51 7.70 11.23 -12.21
N PHE A 52 7.97 11.15 -10.90
CA PHE A 52 9.18 10.49 -10.40
C PHE A 52 9.21 8.99 -10.76
N LEU A 53 8.09 8.31 -10.68
CA LEU A 53 8.01 6.90 -11.08
C LEU A 53 8.28 6.72 -12.57
N SER A 54 7.75 7.61 -13.40
CA SER A 54 7.99 7.57 -14.84
C SER A 54 9.47 7.78 -15.17
N GLU A 55 10.11 8.75 -14.54
CA GLU A 55 11.49 9.12 -14.85
C GLU A 55 12.54 8.25 -14.14
N LEU A 56 12.26 7.84 -12.89
CA LEU A 56 13.26 7.17 -12.03
C LEU A 56 13.02 5.69 -11.83
N ALA A 57 11.87 5.17 -12.24
CA ALA A 57 11.47 3.78 -12.03
C ALA A 57 10.92 3.10 -13.29
N ASN A 58 11.54 3.39 -14.44
CA ASN A 58 11.26 2.75 -15.73
C ASN A 58 9.78 2.84 -16.17
N GLY A 59 9.12 3.96 -15.90
CA GLY A 59 7.75 4.17 -16.33
C GLY A 59 6.71 3.44 -15.47
N CYS A 60 7.05 3.10 -14.24
CA CYS A 60 6.09 2.52 -13.28
C CYS A 60 4.84 3.40 -13.19
N LYS A 61 3.67 2.79 -13.31
CA LYS A 61 2.40 3.50 -13.25
C LYS A 61 2.00 3.79 -11.81
N TYR A 62 1.21 4.83 -11.61
CA TYR A 62 0.71 5.24 -10.30
C TYR A 62 -0.81 5.19 -10.27
N LYS A 63 -1.36 4.64 -9.21
CA LYS A 63 -2.80 4.66 -8.97
C LYS A 63 -3.08 4.87 -7.49
N HIS A 64 -3.82 5.91 -7.15
CA HIS A 64 -4.31 6.13 -5.79
C HIS A 64 -5.66 5.43 -5.60
N ARG A 65 -5.71 4.48 -4.67
CA ARG A 65 -6.93 3.76 -4.31
C ARG A 65 -7.30 4.11 -2.87
N VAL A 66 -7.93 5.27 -2.70
CA VAL A 66 -8.32 5.77 -1.37
C VAL A 66 -9.34 4.87 -0.67
N ASP A 67 -10.15 4.14 -1.44
CA ASP A 67 -11.12 3.17 -0.88
C ASP A 67 -10.44 2.00 -0.18
N LEU A 68 -9.17 1.72 -0.52
CA LEU A 68 -8.38 0.67 0.14
C LEU A 68 -7.63 1.18 1.37
N ALA A 69 -7.64 2.49 1.64
CA ALA A 69 -7.09 3.06 2.85
C ALA A 69 -8.07 2.88 4.03
N PRO A 70 -7.57 2.73 5.27
CA PRO A 70 -8.44 2.80 6.43
C PRO A 70 -9.13 4.16 6.50
N THR A 71 -10.34 4.20 7.04
CA THR A 71 -11.05 5.46 7.22
C THR A 71 -10.31 6.35 8.22
N LYS A 72 -10.62 7.65 8.18
CA LYS A 72 -10.06 8.63 9.11
C LYS A 72 -10.35 8.25 10.55
N GLU A 73 -11.53 7.75 10.82
CA GLU A 73 -11.98 7.30 12.15
C GLU A 73 -11.11 6.14 12.65
N LEU A 74 -10.86 5.13 11.83
CA LEU A 74 -10.00 4.00 12.19
C LEU A 74 -8.56 4.44 12.46
N LEU A 75 -8.01 5.31 11.63
CA LEU A 75 -6.65 5.83 11.81
C LEU A 75 -6.53 6.65 13.10
N LYS A 76 -7.56 7.43 13.43
CA LYS A 76 -7.58 8.22 14.65
C LYS A 76 -7.53 7.33 15.90
N GLU A 77 -8.32 6.26 15.93
CA GLU A 77 -8.31 5.31 17.06
C GLU A 77 -6.92 4.73 17.30
N VAL A 78 -6.18 4.40 16.27
CA VAL A 78 -4.83 3.85 16.38
C VAL A 78 -3.82 4.90 16.84
N ARG A 79 -3.94 6.14 16.36
CA ARG A 79 -3.03 7.24 16.72
C ARG A 79 -3.18 7.70 18.15
N ASP A 80 -4.41 7.71 18.67
CA ASP A 80 -4.70 8.16 20.02
C ASP A 80 -4.27 7.14 21.08
N LYS A 81 -3.86 5.95 20.66
CA LYS A 81 -3.41 4.89 21.56
C LYS A 81 -1.91 4.66 21.38
N SER A 82 -1.18 4.85 22.45
CA SER A 82 0.28 4.91 22.45
C SER A 82 1.01 3.57 22.21
N CYS A 83 0.28 2.46 22.07
CA CYS A 83 0.91 1.15 21.87
C CYS A 83 0.21 0.33 20.76
N PRO A 84 0.76 0.32 19.54
CA PRO A 84 0.15 -0.43 18.43
C PRO A 84 0.30 -1.96 18.54
N MET A 85 1.03 -2.48 19.52
CA MET A 85 1.15 -3.92 19.80
C MET A 85 0.07 -4.43 20.75
N SER A 86 -0.76 -3.55 21.27
CA SER A 86 -1.81 -3.87 22.22
C SER A 86 -3.04 -4.51 21.55
N LYS A 87 -4.00 -4.88 22.38
CA LYS A 87 -5.33 -5.34 21.95
C LYS A 87 -5.96 -4.40 20.90
N ASP A 88 -5.61 -3.12 20.94
CA ASP A 88 -6.16 -2.09 20.09
C ASP A 88 -5.75 -2.26 18.62
N TYR A 89 -4.54 -2.76 18.34
CA TYR A 89 -4.14 -3.05 16.97
C TYR A 89 -4.95 -4.22 16.38
N LYS A 90 -5.26 -5.23 17.18
CA LYS A 90 -6.12 -6.35 16.75
C LYS A 90 -7.53 -5.88 16.44
N LEU A 91 -8.05 -4.96 17.25
CA LEU A 91 -9.36 -4.34 17.01
C LEU A 91 -9.35 -3.51 15.73
N PHE A 92 -8.28 -2.74 15.52
CA PHE A 92 -8.08 -1.99 14.26
C PHE A 92 -8.05 -2.95 13.06
N GLU A 93 -7.28 -4.03 13.15
CA GLU A 93 -7.17 -5.01 12.06
C GLU A 93 -8.54 -5.61 11.72
N ALA A 94 -9.30 -6.03 12.73
CA ALA A 94 -10.64 -6.58 12.54
C ALA A 94 -11.58 -5.56 11.90
N ALA A 95 -11.56 -4.32 12.36
CA ALA A 95 -12.40 -3.25 11.82
C ALA A 95 -12.01 -2.88 10.38
N TYR A 96 -10.72 -2.86 10.07
CA TYR A 96 -10.24 -2.61 8.72
C TYR A 96 -10.59 -3.75 7.77
N ARG A 97 -10.46 -5.01 8.20
CA ARG A 97 -10.92 -6.16 7.40
C ARG A 97 -12.40 -6.05 7.06
N LYS A 98 -13.21 -5.68 8.04
CA LYS A 98 -14.65 -5.46 7.82
C LYS A 98 -14.91 -4.32 6.83
N GLN A 99 -14.17 -3.23 6.94
CA GLN A 99 -14.25 -2.11 5.99
C GLN A 99 -13.94 -2.59 4.57
N LEU A 100 -12.85 -3.34 4.39
CA LEU A 100 -12.44 -3.83 3.07
C LEU A 100 -13.49 -4.77 2.46
N GLU A 101 -14.17 -5.56 3.28
CA GLU A 101 -15.22 -6.47 2.81
C GLU A 101 -16.53 -5.75 2.44
N THR A 102 -16.88 -4.68 3.17
CA THR A 102 -18.22 -4.07 3.09
C THR A 102 -18.25 -2.73 2.37
N LYS A 103 -17.19 -1.91 2.48
CA LYS A 103 -17.18 -0.52 1.98
C LYS A 103 -16.16 -0.27 0.87
N SER A 104 -15.09 -1.07 0.83
CA SER A 104 -14.04 -0.91 -0.17
C SER A 104 -14.33 -1.82 -1.37
N ASN A 105 -13.93 -1.36 -2.56
CA ASN A 105 -14.11 -2.17 -3.77
C ASN A 105 -12.91 -3.09 -3.99
N ILE A 106 -12.62 -3.95 -3.01
CA ILE A 106 -11.52 -4.91 -3.10
C ILE A 106 -11.75 -5.96 -4.20
N SER A 107 -13.02 -6.25 -4.50
CA SER A 107 -13.39 -7.28 -5.46
C SER A 107 -12.96 -6.98 -6.89
N ASN A 108 -12.75 -5.72 -7.26
CA ASN A 108 -12.30 -5.35 -8.59
C ASN A 108 -10.77 -5.25 -8.73
N PHE A 109 -10.01 -5.59 -7.68
CA PHE A 109 -8.56 -5.40 -7.67
C PHE A 109 -7.86 -6.14 -8.82
N VAL A 110 -8.18 -7.41 -9.00
CA VAL A 110 -7.59 -8.22 -10.07
C VAL A 110 -8.04 -7.72 -11.45
N GLU A 111 -9.29 -7.30 -11.58
CA GLU A 111 -9.79 -6.73 -12.83
C GLU A 111 -9.03 -5.46 -13.22
N GLU A 112 -8.81 -4.55 -12.25
CA GLU A 112 -8.13 -3.29 -12.49
C GLU A 112 -6.61 -3.46 -12.72
N PHE A 113 -5.96 -4.30 -11.91
CA PHE A 113 -4.50 -4.42 -11.92
C PHE A 113 -3.96 -5.70 -12.57
N GLY A 114 -4.83 -6.59 -13.04
CA GLY A 114 -4.42 -7.87 -13.62
C GLY A 114 -3.58 -7.77 -14.90
N LYS A 115 -3.61 -6.62 -15.56
CA LYS A 115 -2.75 -6.33 -16.72
C LYS A 115 -1.29 -6.12 -16.36
N TYR A 116 -0.98 -5.89 -15.08
CA TYR A 116 0.38 -5.71 -14.58
C TYR A 116 0.89 -7.01 -13.99
N LYS A 117 2.18 -7.29 -14.18
CA LYS A 117 2.83 -8.46 -13.59
C LYS A 117 3.27 -8.19 -12.17
N ASP A 118 3.92 -7.06 -11.94
CA ASP A 118 4.50 -6.71 -10.66
C ASP A 118 3.86 -5.43 -10.11
N VAL A 119 3.14 -5.55 -9.00
CA VAL A 119 2.37 -4.47 -8.37
C VAL A 119 2.85 -4.29 -6.93
N VAL A 120 3.06 -3.04 -6.53
CA VAL A 120 3.45 -2.72 -5.15
C VAL A 120 2.41 -1.85 -4.47
N LEU A 121 2.08 -2.19 -3.23
CA LEU A 121 1.22 -1.37 -2.36
C LEU A 121 2.09 -0.40 -1.57
N LEU A 122 1.77 0.89 -1.64
CA LEU A 122 2.49 1.94 -0.95
C LEU A 122 1.75 2.41 0.30
N CYS A 123 2.46 2.42 1.43
CA CYS A 123 2.04 3.05 2.67
C CYS A 123 3.20 3.86 3.24
N SER A 124 2.98 4.59 4.32
CA SER A 124 4.01 5.44 4.92
C SER A 124 5.04 4.66 5.74
N GLU A 125 4.62 3.64 6.48
CA GLU A 125 5.48 2.93 7.41
C GLU A 125 6.63 2.19 6.71
N PRO A 126 7.83 2.14 7.33
CA PRO A 126 8.99 1.48 6.73
C PRO A 126 8.87 -0.05 6.72
N THR A 127 8.12 -0.62 7.67
CA THR A 127 7.91 -2.06 7.77
C THR A 127 6.44 -2.42 7.63
N ASN A 128 6.17 -3.70 7.39
CA ASN A 128 4.83 -4.21 7.15
C ASN A 128 4.08 -4.60 8.43
N GLU A 129 4.78 -4.75 9.55
CA GLU A 129 4.24 -5.41 10.75
C GLU A 129 3.01 -4.74 11.33
N LYS A 130 3.00 -3.41 11.34
CA LYS A 130 1.93 -2.60 11.96
C LYS A 130 1.21 -1.71 10.96
N CYS A 131 1.36 -1.99 9.69
CA CYS A 131 0.78 -1.20 8.63
C CYS A 131 -0.48 -1.86 8.07
N HIS A 132 -1.45 -1.03 7.71
CA HIS A 132 -2.68 -1.52 7.08
C HIS A 132 -2.42 -2.26 5.76
N ARG A 133 -1.32 -1.98 5.04
CA ARG A 133 -0.99 -2.70 3.81
C ARG A 133 -0.75 -4.20 4.04
N ARG A 134 -0.28 -4.59 5.23
CA ARG A 134 -0.16 -6.01 5.58
C ARG A 134 -1.53 -6.67 5.60
N VAL A 135 -2.48 -6.06 6.27
CA VAL A 135 -3.85 -6.57 6.34
C VAL A 135 -4.46 -6.64 4.95
N LEU A 136 -4.28 -5.59 4.15
CA LEU A 136 -4.79 -5.53 2.79
C LEU A 136 -4.17 -6.63 1.91
N SER A 137 -2.85 -6.82 1.97
CA SER A 137 -2.19 -7.86 1.16
C SER A 137 -2.63 -9.25 1.57
N GLU A 138 -2.80 -9.52 2.86
CA GLU A 138 -3.32 -10.80 3.34
C GLU A 138 -4.74 -11.07 2.81
N MET A 139 -5.62 -10.08 2.86
CA MET A 139 -6.98 -10.22 2.34
C MET A 139 -7.02 -10.43 0.83
N LEU A 140 -6.15 -9.73 0.09
CA LEU A 140 -6.05 -9.93 -1.35
C LEU A 140 -5.57 -11.35 -1.69
N LEU A 141 -4.63 -11.89 -0.92
CA LEU A 141 -4.16 -13.25 -1.10
C LEU A 141 -5.23 -14.28 -0.73
N GLU A 142 -5.97 -14.05 0.34
CA GLU A 142 -7.08 -14.93 0.74
C GLU A 142 -8.17 -14.97 -0.33
N LYS A 143 -8.51 -13.80 -0.88
CA LYS A 143 -9.59 -13.68 -1.86
C LYS A 143 -9.19 -14.11 -3.28
N PHE A 144 -7.96 -13.81 -3.68
CA PHE A 144 -7.49 -13.98 -5.05
C PHE A 144 -6.21 -14.84 -5.14
N GLY A 145 -6.07 -15.84 -4.27
CA GLY A 145 -4.86 -16.67 -4.22
C GLY A 145 -4.50 -17.40 -5.51
N ASN A 146 -5.45 -17.54 -6.45
CA ASN A 146 -5.19 -18.10 -7.77
C ASN A 146 -4.63 -17.05 -8.76
N ASP A 147 -4.84 -15.77 -8.49
CA ASP A 147 -4.46 -14.66 -9.37
C ASP A 147 -3.36 -13.77 -8.79
N ILE A 148 -3.10 -13.85 -7.49
CA ILE A 148 -2.13 -13.02 -6.78
C ILE A 148 -1.16 -13.90 -6.01
N LYS A 149 0.14 -13.60 -6.17
CA LYS A 149 1.21 -14.20 -5.38
C LYS A 149 1.94 -13.10 -4.62
N PHE A 150 2.21 -13.33 -3.34
CA PHE A 150 2.97 -12.37 -2.55
C PHE A 150 4.47 -12.46 -2.87
N GLY A 151 5.03 -11.35 -3.33
CA GLY A 151 6.45 -11.26 -3.73
C GLY A 151 7.39 -10.79 -2.64
N GLY A 152 6.87 -10.09 -1.63
CA GLY A 152 7.68 -9.66 -0.48
C GLY A 152 7.46 -8.21 -0.06
N ASN A 153 8.17 -7.84 0.99
CA ASN A 153 8.25 -6.46 1.49
C ASN A 153 9.56 -5.84 0.97
N LEU A 154 9.43 -4.68 0.32
CA LEU A 154 10.54 -3.98 -0.30
C LEU A 154 11.12 -2.86 0.56
#